data_bb9a39fd7505980cab802cf3c6ae0124
#
_entry.id   bb9a39fd7505980cab802cf3c6ae0124
#
_cell.length_a   1.000
_cell.length_b   1.000
_cell.length_c   1.000
_cell.angle_alpha   90.00
_cell.angle_beta   90.00
_cell.angle_gamma   90.00
#
_symmetry.space_group_name_H-M   'P 1'
#
loop_
_entity.id
_entity.type
_entity.pdbx_description
1 polymer ?
#
loop_
_entity_poly.entity_id
_entity_poly.type
_entity_poly.pdbx_seq_one_letter_code
_entity_poly.pdbx_strand_id
1 'polypeptide(L)'
;MHHTPTRLLAALGLSTALLTAPALAQEVTTVDVTFLLVNDIYSIDNRSDQGGFARLSAVVDAERAANDNVIYAVAGDFLSPSLLSSFDQGEHIVELFNMTPPDIVIPGNHEFDFGEDVFRTRMAEFDGPALLAANMRNEDGTPLDGFQDTMMMDVDGFMIGIIGLAADDTDEKSSPGTVQISSALDTGLAEADRLRSEGADMIVAVAHANIAVDAEMYNTGEFDLILSGDDHDLRLMYDGRTALVESSEEAEYVTAIDVTATIEVEGDDRDVDFTFAFRPMSTLGMEGNAEVAARVDELNELLDTELDVTLGTITAELDSRRATVRTQEATMGNLVADGMRAAVGADIAITNGGGIRADKVYEPGTEITRRDILSELPFGNVNIMIELTGAEVLAALENGFSRVEDVSGRFPQVSGLTIEADITREPGDRVTSVIVGDAPLDINATYTVATNDFMGRGGDGYTMFAEAPRVVREEDAKLMANDVMVHVRGLGEFAPALDGRITLTR
;
A
#
# COMPACT_ATOMS: atom_id res chain seq x y z
N MET A 1 105.04 -11.41 -54.58
CA MET A 1 104.49 -12.63 -55.10
C MET A 1 103.69 -13.28 -53.98
N HIS A 2 102.45 -13.16 -53.98
CA HIS A 2 101.42 -14.04 -53.40
C HIS A 2 100.06 -13.48 -53.67
N HIS A 3 99.30 -14.11 -54.50
CA HIS A 3 97.95 -13.86 -54.84
C HIS A 3 96.99 -14.41 -53.74
N THR A 4 96.09 -13.64 -53.29
CA THR A 4 95.00 -14.09 -52.47
C THR A 4 93.64 -13.83 -53.21
N PRO A 5 92.79 -14.83 -53.36
CA PRO A 5 91.53 -14.63 -54.07
C PRO A 5 90.40 -14.11 -53.10
N THR A 6 89.71 -13.11 -53.60
CA THR A 6 88.57 -12.56 -52.96
C THR A 6 87.34 -13.49 -53.09
N ARG A 7 86.76 -13.91 -52.01
CA ARG A 7 85.46 -14.62 -51.97
C ARG A 7 84.29 -13.63 -51.90
N LEU A 8 83.38 -13.66 -52.90
CA LEU A 8 82.11 -12.96 -52.88
C LEU A 8 81.14 -13.77 -52.02
N LEU A 9 80.62 -13.19 -50.92
CA LEU A 9 79.50 -13.74 -50.16
C LEU A 9 78.20 -13.09 -50.73
N ALA A 10 77.33 -13.93 -51.31
CA ALA A 10 75.96 -13.56 -51.65
C ALA A 10 75.11 -13.64 -50.41
N ALA A 11 74.56 -12.49 -49.98
CA ALA A 11 73.58 -12.41 -48.88
C ALA A 11 72.20 -12.66 -49.46
N LEU A 12 71.51 -13.77 -49.11
CA LEU A 12 70.13 -14.05 -49.31
C LEU A 12 69.32 -13.25 -48.28
N GLY A 13 68.62 -12.21 -48.71
CA GLY A 13 67.66 -11.51 -47.89
C GLY A 13 66.35 -12.31 -47.78
N LEU A 14 66.05 -12.87 -46.62
CA LEU A 14 64.72 -13.40 -46.30
C LEU A 14 63.82 -12.21 -45.90
N SER A 15 62.90 -11.84 -46.81
CA SER A 15 61.81 -10.89 -46.51
C SER A 15 60.71 -11.66 -45.76
N THR A 16 60.67 -11.53 -44.45
CA THR A 16 59.51 -11.91 -43.65
C THR A 16 58.38 -10.90 -43.86
N ALA A 17 57.38 -11.28 -44.68
CA ALA A 17 56.12 -10.55 -44.72
C ALA A 17 55.40 -10.76 -43.42
N LEU A 18 55.35 -9.76 -42.52
CA LEU A 18 54.42 -9.70 -41.38
C LEU A 18 53.01 -9.54 -42.00
N LEU A 19 52.21 -10.59 -41.99
CA LEU A 19 50.76 -10.54 -42.12
C LEU A 19 50.25 -9.83 -40.87
N THR A 20 50.00 -8.53 -40.97
CA THR A 20 49.17 -7.83 -39.96
C THR A 20 47.73 -8.28 -40.22
N ALA A 21 47.21 -9.18 -39.38
CA ALA A 21 45.77 -9.37 -39.27
C ALA A 21 45.13 -7.99 -39.00
N PRO A 22 44.04 -7.64 -39.69
CA PRO A 22 43.32 -6.44 -39.32
C PRO A 22 42.89 -6.62 -37.83
N ALA A 23 43.32 -5.71 -36.96
CA ALA A 23 42.72 -5.61 -35.63
C ALA A 23 41.23 -5.34 -35.85
N LEU A 24 40.37 -6.25 -35.38
CA LEU A 24 38.95 -5.99 -35.32
C LEU A 24 38.80 -4.72 -34.45
N ALA A 25 38.16 -3.71 -35.02
CA ALA A 25 37.89 -2.48 -34.27
C ALA A 25 36.88 -2.84 -33.17
N GLN A 26 37.26 -2.66 -31.92
CA GLN A 26 36.35 -2.72 -30.77
C GLN A 26 35.39 -1.54 -30.92
N GLU A 27 34.09 -1.83 -30.98
CA GLU A 27 33.04 -0.82 -30.97
C GLU A 27 32.52 -0.72 -29.55
N VAL A 28 32.56 0.48 -28.98
CA VAL A 28 32.11 0.77 -27.62
C VAL A 28 30.96 1.77 -27.73
N THR A 29 29.78 1.38 -27.24
CA THR A 29 28.59 2.23 -27.16
C THR A 29 28.22 2.45 -25.70
N THR A 30 27.86 3.69 -25.35
CA THR A 30 27.32 4.03 -24.03
C THR A 30 25.86 4.38 -24.16
N VAL A 31 25.03 3.79 -23.32
CA VAL A 31 23.57 4.00 -23.25
C VAL A 31 23.19 4.43 -21.86
N ASP A 32 22.46 5.55 -21.76
CA ASP A 32 21.92 6.05 -20.50
C ASP A 32 20.40 5.80 -20.46
N VAL A 33 19.92 5.25 -19.33
CA VAL A 33 18.52 5.01 -19.03
C VAL A 33 18.22 5.49 -17.61
N THR A 34 17.12 6.20 -17.40
CA THR A 34 16.68 6.63 -16.07
C THR A 34 15.37 5.92 -15.72
N PHE A 35 15.36 5.13 -14.66
CA PHE A 35 14.13 4.65 -14.05
C PHE A 35 13.64 5.69 -13.05
N LEU A 36 12.33 5.99 -13.08
CA LEU A 36 11.65 6.76 -12.04
C LEU A 36 10.72 5.82 -11.29
N LEU A 37 10.87 5.77 -9.97
CA LEU A 37 10.03 4.97 -9.09
C LEU A 37 9.13 5.86 -8.25
N VAL A 38 7.84 5.46 -8.20
CA VAL A 38 6.86 5.84 -7.19
C VAL A 38 6.07 4.60 -6.79
N ASN A 39 5.63 4.54 -5.54
CA ASN A 39 4.84 3.47 -4.94
C ASN A 39 3.90 4.06 -3.90
N ASP A 40 2.84 3.32 -3.53
CA ASP A 40 1.96 3.64 -2.41
C ASP A 40 1.43 5.09 -2.46
N ILE A 41 0.72 5.43 -3.54
CA ILE A 41 0.19 6.78 -3.76
C ILE A 41 -1.35 6.77 -3.86
N TYR A 42 -2.02 6.98 -2.76
CA TYR A 42 -3.50 6.95 -2.65
C TYR A 42 -4.13 8.33 -2.56
N SER A 43 -3.38 9.31 -2.07
CA SER A 43 -3.88 10.67 -1.83
C SER A 43 -3.63 11.56 -3.01
N ILE A 44 -4.68 12.28 -3.44
CA ILE A 44 -4.57 13.19 -4.58
C ILE A 44 -3.79 14.46 -4.26
N ASP A 45 -3.85 14.89 -3.00
CA ASP A 45 -3.21 16.10 -2.53
C ASP A 45 -2.28 15.85 -1.35
N ASN A 46 -1.64 16.89 -0.97
CA ASN A 46 -0.60 16.88 0.01
C ASN A 46 -1.00 17.62 1.27
N ARG A 47 -1.07 16.91 2.37
CA ARG A 47 -1.37 17.48 3.70
C ARG A 47 -0.20 18.23 4.34
N SER A 48 1.03 18.11 3.81
CA SER A 48 2.27 18.54 4.45
C SER A 48 3.21 19.38 3.58
N ASP A 49 2.77 19.96 2.48
CA ASP A 49 3.61 20.66 1.51
C ASP A 49 4.66 19.76 0.80
N GLN A 50 4.39 18.44 0.79
CA GLN A 50 5.21 17.39 0.17
C GLN A 50 4.31 16.29 -0.40
N GLY A 51 4.67 15.65 -1.51
CA GLY A 51 3.89 14.59 -2.15
C GLY A 51 2.74 15.07 -3.05
N GLY A 52 1.86 14.15 -3.43
CA GLY A 52 0.68 14.37 -4.26
C GLY A 52 0.94 14.41 -5.77
N PHE A 53 -0.11 14.19 -6.55
CA PHE A 53 -0.02 14.00 -8.01
C PHE A 53 0.52 15.21 -8.77
N ALA A 54 0.19 16.43 -8.35
CA ALA A 54 0.68 17.63 -9.05
C ALA A 54 2.22 17.76 -9.00
N ARG A 55 2.84 17.42 -7.86
CA ARG A 55 4.29 17.44 -7.73
C ARG A 55 4.95 16.23 -8.38
N LEU A 56 4.34 15.06 -8.27
CA LEU A 56 4.76 13.88 -9.01
C LEU A 56 4.85 14.18 -10.51
N SER A 57 3.79 14.77 -11.09
CA SER A 57 3.76 15.17 -12.50
C SER A 57 4.88 16.14 -12.85
N ALA A 58 5.15 17.13 -12.00
CA ALA A 58 6.23 18.08 -12.24
C ALA A 58 7.62 17.42 -12.26
N VAL A 59 7.85 16.40 -11.39
CA VAL A 59 9.10 15.63 -11.39
C VAL A 59 9.23 14.79 -12.65
N VAL A 60 8.17 14.05 -13.02
CA VAL A 60 8.16 13.22 -14.23
C VAL A 60 8.41 14.06 -15.50
N ASP A 61 7.73 15.21 -15.62
CA ASP A 61 7.91 16.14 -16.73
C ASP A 61 9.35 16.66 -16.81
N ALA A 62 9.94 17.02 -15.66
CA ALA A 62 11.31 17.52 -15.59
C ALA A 62 12.33 16.44 -15.99
N GLU A 63 12.17 15.22 -15.54
CA GLU A 63 13.06 14.10 -15.89
C GLU A 63 12.93 13.72 -17.37
N ARG A 64 11.72 13.64 -17.89
CA ARG A 64 11.48 13.39 -19.33
C ARG A 64 11.99 14.51 -20.24
N ALA A 65 12.04 15.75 -19.74
CA ALA A 65 12.64 16.87 -20.46
C ALA A 65 14.17 16.88 -20.40
N ALA A 66 14.77 16.27 -19.40
CA ALA A 66 16.22 16.25 -19.18
C ALA A 66 16.92 15.02 -19.75
N ASN A 67 16.20 13.90 -19.90
CA ASN A 67 16.75 12.60 -20.30
C ASN A 67 15.93 12.00 -21.47
N ASP A 68 16.62 11.40 -22.43
CA ASP A 68 15.98 10.83 -23.63
C ASP A 68 15.28 9.48 -23.34
N ASN A 69 15.81 8.68 -22.40
CA ASN A 69 15.32 7.34 -22.07
C ASN A 69 14.88 7.32 -20.60
N VAL A 70 13.65 7.70 -20.33
CA VAL A 70 13.02 7.65 -19.00
C VAL A 70 11.98 6.56 -18.97
N ILE A 71 12.05 5.69 -17.96
CA ILE A 71 11.09 4.60 -17.70
C ILE A 71 10.44 4.90 -16.35
N TYR A 72 9.20 5.38 -16.35
CA TYR A 72 8.46 5.71 -15.16
C TYR A 72 7.62 4.50 -14.71
N ALA A 73 7.94 3.96 -13.53
CA ALA A 73 7.32 2.79 -12.93
C ALA A 73 6.51 3.15 -11.68
N VAL A 74 5.33 2.56 -11.55
CA VAL A 74 4.46 2.58 -10.38
C VAL A 74 4.45 1.18 -9.77
N ALA A 75 4.99 1.07 -8.56
CA ALA A 75 5.16 -0.21 -7.87
C ALA A 75 4.03 -0.50 -6.88
N GLY A 76 2.78 -0.43 -7.35
CA GLY A 76 1.57 -0.86 -6.64
C GLY A 76 1.02 0.12 -5.62
N ASP A 77 -0.14 -0.25 -5.08
CA ASP A 77 -0.91 0.40 -4.02
C ASP A 77 -1.26 1.87 -4.31
N PHE A 78 -2.31 2.06 -5.12
CA PHE A 78 -2.74 3.40 -5.51
C PHE A 78 -4.27 3.57 -5.54
N LEU A 79 -5.08 2.52 -5.75
CA LEU A 79 -6.54 2.69 -5.81
C LEU A 79 -7.17 3.03 -4.46
N SER A 80 -6.57 2.56 -3.37
CA SER A 80 -7.06 2.62 -1.99
C SER A 80 -5.87 2.59 -1.02
N PRO A 81 -6.02 3.02 0.25
CA PRO A 81 -7.20 3.63 0.85
C PRO A 81 -7.18 5.16 0.79
N SER A 82 -8.24 5.78 0.32
CA SER A 82 -8.45 7.22 0.49
C SER A 82 -9.92 7.57 0.72
N LEU A 83 -10.20 8.80 1.17
CA LEU A 83 -11.58 9.24 1.33
C LEU A 83 -12.32 9.25 -0.01
N LEU A 84 -11.67 9.74 -1.07
CA LEU A 84 -12.29 9.82 -2.38
C LEU A 84 -12.49 8.44 -2.99
N SER A 85 -11.54 7.51 -2.79
CA SER A 85 -11.67 6.12 -3.23
C SER A 85 -12.90 5.42 -2.64
N SER A 86 -13.33 5.81 -1.43
CA SER A 86 -14.57 5.29 -0.82
C SER A 86 -15.83 5.66 -1.60
N PHE A 87 -15.77 6.65 -2.51
CA PHE A 87 -16.91 7.10 -3.33
C PHE A 87 -16.80 6.62 -4.77
N ASP A 88 -15.63 6.71 -5.38
CA ASP A 88 -15.41 6.39 -6.80
C ASP A 88 -14.57 5.14 -7.04
N GLN A 89 -14.13 4.46 -5.97
CA GLN A 89 -13.36 3.21 -6.04
C GLN A 89 -12.07 3.36 -6.85
N GLY A 90 -11.37 4.48 -6.67
CA GLY A 90 -10.07 4.75 -7.28
C GLY A 90 -10.11 5.28 -8.73
N GLU A 91 -11.29 5.61 -9.29
CA GLU A 91 -11.41 6.20 -10.64
C GLU A 91 -10.55 7.45 -10.80
N HIS A 92 -10.60 8.35 -9.80
CA HIS A 92 -9.82 9.59 -9.80
C HIS A 92 -8.30 9.36 -9.84
N ILE A 93 -7.80 8.30 -9.22
CA ILE A 93 -6.37 7.98 -9.23
C ILE A 93 -5.90 7.57 -10.64
N VAL A 94 -6.68 6.69 -11.29
CA VAL A 94 -6.39 6.28 -12.67
C VAL A 94 -6.45 7.47 -13.63
N GLU A 95 -7.44 8.38 -13.43
CA GLU A 95 -7.52 9.64 -14.18
C GLU A 95 -6.24 10.48 -14.03
N LEU A 96 -5.76 10.66 -12.79
CA LEU A 96 -4.55 11.44 -12.52
C LEU A 96 -3.28 10.78 -13.09
N PHE A 97 -3.18 9.45 -13.05
CA PHE A 97 -2.11 8.75 -13.73
C PHE A 97 -2.20 8.89 -15.26
N ASN A 98 -3.40 8.88 -15.85
CA ASN A 98 -3.56 9.13 -17.29
C ASN A 98 -3.18 10.57 -17.69
N MET A 99 -3.19 11.55 -16.77
CA MET A 99 -2.63 12.89 -17.00
C MET A 99 -1.10 12.90 -16.95
N THR A 100 -0.47 11.97 -16.25
CA THR A 100 0.99 11.79 -16.15
C THR A 100 1.32 10.31 -16.36
N PRO A 101 1.19 9.79 -17.61
CA PRO A 101 1.17 8.35 -17.86
C PRO A 101 2.45 7.67 -17.40
N PRO A 102 2.38 6.63 -16.56
CA PRO A 102 3.52 5.75 -16.31
C PRO A 102 3.81 4.88 -17.55
N ASP A 103 5.02 4.36 -17.63
CA ASP A 103 5.41 3.38 -18.63
C ASP A 103 5.10 1.96 -18.18
N ILE A 104 5.17 1.74 -16.84
CA ILE A 104 4.93 0.44 -16.20
C ILE A 104 4.06 0.65 -14.95
N VAL A 105 3.06 -0.21 -14.79
CA VAL A 105 2.23 -0.30 -13.58
C VAL A 105 2.17 -1.77 -13.15
N ILE A 106 2.40 -2.01 -11.88
CA ILE A 106 2.11 -3.29 -11.24
C ILE A 106 1.06 -3.09 -10.15
N PRO A 107 0.21 -4.07 -9.85
CA PRO A 107 -0.71 -3.99 -8.72
C PRO A 107 -0.03 -4.35 -7.40
N GLY A 108 -0.45 -3.71 -6.32
CA GLY A 108 -0.23 -4.13 -4.95
C GLY A 108 -1.48 -4.83 -4.37
N ASN A 109 -1.61 -4.88 -3.05
CA ASN A 109 -2.76 -5.49 -2.39
C ASN A 109 -3.98 -4.53 -2.33
N HIS A 110 -3.77 -3.24 -2.19
CA HIS A 110 -4.85 -2.25 -2.09
C HIS A 110 -5.62 -2.02 -3.41
N GLU A 111 -5.15 -2.53 -4.52
CA GLU A 111 -5.92 -2.59 -5.76
C GLU A 111 -7.14 -3.48 -5.65
N PHE A 112 -7.17 -4.42 -4.70
CA PHE A 112 -8.26 -5.38 -4.47
C PHE A 112 -9.21 -5.01 -3.31
N ASP A 113 -9.07 -3.85 -2.68
CA ASP A 113 -9.91 -3.45 -1.53
C ASP A 113 -11.40 -3.33 -1.87
N PHE A 114 -11.70 -3.02 -3.12
CA PHE A 114 -13.07 -2.98 -3.64
C PHE A 114 -13.47 -4.26 -4.39
N GLY A 115 -12.65 -5.31 -4.31
CA GLY A 115 -12.86 -6.61 -4.95
C GLY A 115 -12.38 -6.69 -6.40
N GLU A 116 -12.34 -7.94 -6.90
CA GLU A 116 -11.81 -8.29 -8.21
C GLU A 116 -12.46 -7.52 -9.38
N ASP A 117 -13.80 -7.33 -9.37
CA ASP A 117 -14.52 -6.66 -10.46
C ASP A 117 -14.08 -5.18 -10.61
N VAL A 118 -13.88 -4.49 -9.48
CA VAL A 118 -13.41 -3.11 -9.47
C VAL A 118 -11.96 -3.05 -9.92
N PHE A 119 -11.10 -3.90 -9.39
CA PHE A 119 -9.71 -4.03 -9.85
C PHE A 119 -9.63 -4.14 -11.38
N ARG A 120 -10.33 -5.11 -11.97
CA ARG A 120 -10.33 -5.32 -13.43
C ARG A 120 -10.84 -4.09 -14.19
N THR A 121 -11.86 -3.41 -13.65
CA THR A 121 -12.42 -2.19 -14.25
C THR A 121 -11.39 -1.08 -14.25
N ARG A 122 -10.76 -0.79 -13.11
CA ARG A 122 -9.78 0.29 -12.95
C ARG A 122 -8.52 0.05 -13.77
N MET A 123 -8.01 -1.19 -13.80
CA MET A 123 -6.85 -1.52 -14.64
C MET A 123 -7.12 -1.34 -16.13
N ALA A 124 -8.34 -1.61 -16.59
CA ALA A 124 -8.74 -1.40 -17.98
C ALA A 124 -8.90 0.08 -18.38
N GLU A 125 -8.95 1.01 -17.42
CA GLU A 125 -9.06 2.46 -17.64
C GLU A 125 -7.69 3.15 -17.84
N PHE A 126 -6.59 2.46 -17.59
CA PHE A 126 -5.26 2.99 -17.89
C PHE A 126 -5.05 3.14 -19.39
N ASP A 127 -4.52 4.28 -19.83
CA ASP A 127 -4.23 4.59 -21.23
C ASP A 127 -2.71 4.58 -21.47
N GLY A 128 -2.21 3.45 -21.91
CA GLY A 128 -0.87 3.30 -22.46
C GLY A 128 0.18 2.52 -21.67
N PRO A 129 0.17 2.42 -20.31
CA PRO A 129 1.22 1.69 -19.62
C PRO A 129 1.21 0.19 -19.93
N ALA A 130 2.37 -0.45 -19.78
CA ALA A 130 2.43 -1.89 -19.63
C ALA A 130 1.96 -2.27 -18.23
N LEU A 131 0.85 -3.02 -18.13
CA LEU A 131 0.41 -3.63 -16.88
C LEU A 131 1.15 -4.95 -16.72
N LEU A 132 1.95 -5.11 -15.66
CA LEU A 132 2.75 -6.31 -15.44
C LEU A 132 2.34 -7.01 -14.14
N ALA A 133 2.18 -8.35 -14.18
CA ALA A 133 1.90 -9.18 -13.01
C ALA A 133 2.23 -10.66 -13.30
N ALA A 134 3.50 -11.03 -13.22
CA ALA A 134 3.97 -12.38 -13.56
C ALA A 134 3.44 -13.45 -12.59
N ASN A 135 3.17 -13.11 -11.35
CA ASN A 135 2.70 -14.03 -10.32
C ASN A 135 1.17 -14.05 -10.13
N MET A 136 0.41 -13.30 -10.96
CA MET A 136 -1.05 -13.32 -10.92
C MET A 136 -1.65 -14.10 -12.08
N ARG A 137 -2.72 -14.88 -11.80
CA ARG A 137 -3.43 -15.69 -12.80
C ARG A 137 -4.94 -15.67 -12.55
N ASN A 138 -5.68 -15.81 -13.63
CA ASN A 138 -7.09 -16.18 -13.58
C ASN A 138 -7.25 -17.58 -12.95
N GLU A 139 -8.46 -17.94 -12.50
CA GLU A 139 -8.77 -19.26 -11.93
C GLU A 139 -8.38 -20.41 -12.87
N ASP A 140 -8.41 -20.21 -14.17
CA ASP A 140 -8.02 -21.22 -15.18
C ASP A 140 -6.51 -21.27 -15.47
N GLY A 141 -5.70 -20.46 -14.76
CA GLY A 141 -4.24 -20.39 -14.88
C GLY A 141 -3.74 -19.50 -16.03
N THR A 142 -4.62 -18.79 -16.75
CA THR A 142 -4.21 -17.84 -17.78
C THR A 142 -3.77 -16.49 -17.15
N PRO A 143 -2.92 -15.68 -17.83
CA PRO A 143 -2.64 -14.31 -17.41
C PRO A 143 -3.93 -13.48 -17.29
N LEU A 144 -3.92 -12.46 -16.42
CA LEU A 144 -5.03 -11.53 -16.31
C LEU A 144 -5.22 -10.74 -17.60
N ASP A 145 -6.48 -10.40 -17.94
CA ASP A 145 -6.79 -9.61 -19.12
C ASP A 145 -6.11 -8.24 -19.08
N GLY A 146 -5.36 -7.91 -20.14
CA GLY A 146 -4.59 -6.66 -20.25
C GLY A 146 -3.21 -6.70 -19.61
N PHE A 147 -2.90 -7.73 -18.82
CA PHE A 147 -1.60 -7.89 -18.17
C PHE A 147 -0.63 -8.76 -18.97
N GLN A 148 0.65 -8.48 -18.76
CA GLN A 148 1.77 -9.29 -19.24
C GLN A 148 2.60 -9.74 -18.03
N ASP A 149 3.31 -10.85 -18.16
CA ASP A 149 4.21 -11.33 -17.12
C ASP A 149 5.46 -10.45 -17.02
N THR A 150 6.00 -10.11 -18.20
CA THR A 150 7.28 -9.42 -18.36
C THR A 150 7.28 -8.56 -19.63
N MET A 151 8.25 -7.66 -19.68
CA MET A 151 8.55 -6.87 -20.88
C MET A 151 10.05 -6.94 -21.19
N MET A 152 10.41 -7.04 -22.49
CA MET A 152 11.78 -6.87 -22.97
C MET A 152 11.86 -5.52 -23.68
N MET A 153 12.76 -4.64 -23.23
CA MET A 153 13.02 -3.34 -23.84
C MET A 153 14.41 -3.33 -24.47
N ASP A 154 14.49 -2.83 -25.71
CA ASP A 154 15.73 -2.53 -26.39
C ASP A 154 15.95 -1.02 -26.38
N VAL A 155 16.94 -0.57 -25.63
CA VAL A 155 17.36 0.84 -25.60
C VAL A 155 18.73 0.95 -26.26
N ASP A 156 18.76 1.31 -27.52
CA ASP A 156 19.99 1.47 -28.30
C ASP A 156 20.95 0.25 -28.23
N GLY A 157 20.38 -0.97 -28.18
CA GLY A 157 21.10 -2.23 -28.10
C GLY A 157 21.35 -2.73 -26.66
N PHE A 158 20.98 -1.98 -25.64
CA PHE A 158 20.96 -2.44 -24.25
C PHE A 158 19.61 -3.11 -23.98
N MET A 159 19.64 -4.44 -23.74
CA MET A 159 18.45 -5.26 -23.56
C MET A 159 18.05 -5.34 -22.10
N ILE A 160 16.92 -4.76 -21.73
CA ILE A 160 16.41 -4.72 -20.35
C ILE A 160 15.20 -5.65 -20.24
N GLY A 161 15.31 -6.70 -19.41
CA GLY A 161 14.19 -7.57 -19.04
C GLY A 161 13.51 -7.03 -17.78
N ILE A 162 12.20 -6.77 -17.85
CA ILE A 162 11.41 -6.21 -16.76
C ILE A 162 10.33 -7.21 -16.36
N ILE A 163 10.23 -7.48 -15.05
CA ILE A 163 9.30 -8.43 -14.44
C ILE A 163 8.37 -7.65 -13.51
N GLY A 164 7.05 -7.83 -13.62
CA GLY A 164 6.09 -7.30 -12.64
C GLY A 164 5.73 -8.35 -11.60
N LEU A 165 5.80 -8.00 -10.32
CA LEU A 165 5.52 -8.90 -9.19
C LEU A 165 4.59 -8.21 -8.19
N ALA A 166 3.38 -8.73 -8.04
CA ALA A 166 2.41 -8.26 -7.05
C ALA A 166 2.65 -8.91 -5.68
N ALA A 167 2.13 -8.30 -4.61
CA ALA A 167 2.22 -8.83 -3.25
C ALA A 167 1.62 -10.23 -3.14
N ASP A 168 2.40 -11.19 -2.69
CA ASP A 168 1.97 -12.60 -2.60
C ASP A 168 1.16 -12.92 -1.34
N ASP A 169 1.01 -11.95 -0.43
CA ASP A 169 0.14 -11.98 0.75
C ASP A 169 -1.17 -11.16 0.57
N THR A 170 -1.52 -10.82 -0.68
CA THR A 170 -2.74 -10.05 -0.99
C THR A 170 -4.02 -10.75 -0.53
N ASP A 171 -4.07 -12.07 -0.51
CA ASP A 171 -5.22 -12.84 -0.02
C ASP A 171 -5.40 -12.77 1.51
N GLU A 172 -4.35 -12.36 2.24
CA GLU A 172 -4.40 -12.07 3.67
C GLU A 172 -4.74 -10.60 3.97
N LYS A 173 -4.47 -9.69 3.01
CA LYS A 173 -4.57 -8.24 3.20
C LYS A 173 -5.79 -7.61 2.53
N SER A 174 -6.34 -8.23 1.46
CA SER A 174 -7.40 -7.65 0.65
C SER A 174 -8.33 -8.72 0.04
N SER A 175 -9.12 -8.37 -0.97
CA SER A 175 -10.20 -9.24 -1.52
C SER A 175 -9.96 -9.58 -3.01
N PRO A 176 -8.94 -10.38 -3.35
CA PRO A 176 -8.58 -10.69 -4.74
C PRO A 176 -9.59 -11.60 -5.48
N GLY A 177 -10.61 -12.11 -4.78
CA GLY A 177 -11.66 -12.91 -5.38
C GLY A 177 -11.16 -14.24 -5.92
N THR A 178 -11.24 -14.46 -7.24
CA THR A 178 -10.78 -15.70 -7.90
C THR A 178 -9.37 -15.60 -8.46
N VAL A 179 -8.73 -14.45 -8.36
CA VAL A 179 -7.34 -14.25 -8.79
C VAL A 179 -6.41 -15.09 -7.94
N GLN A 180 -5.58 -15.89 -8.59
CA GLN A 180 -4.57 -16.72 -7.93
C GLN A 180 -3.25 -15.97 -7.93
N ILE A 181 -2.64 -15.85 -6.76
CA ILE A 181 -1.36 -15.16 -6.58
C ILE A 181 -0.34 -16.17 -6.07
N SER A 182 0.78 -16.27 -6.77
CA SER A 182 1.88 -17.17 -6.40
C SER A 182 3.04 -16.39 -5.80
N SER A 183 4.02 -17.11 -5.20
CA SER A 183 5.23 -16.49 -4.62
C SER A 183 5.89 -15.53 -5.61
N ALA A 184 6.08 -14.28 -5.18
CA ALA A 184 6.78 -13.24 -5.93
C ALA A 184 8.24 -13.65 -6.17
N LEU A 185 8.92 -14.16 -5.14
CA LEU A 185 10.30 -14.61 -5.24
C LEU A 185 10.47 -15.75 -6.24
N ASP A 186 9.71 -16.85 -6.10
CA ASP A 186 9.88 -18.04 -6.97
C ASP A 186 9.54 -17.71 -8.43
N THR A 187 8.47 -16.93 -8.64
CA THR A 187 8.07 -16.48 -9.98
C THR A 187 9.11 -15.54 -10.57
N GLY A 188 9.58 -14.57 -9.80
CA GLY A 188 10.60 -13.61 -10.23
C GLY A 188 11.88 -14.30 -10.65
N LEU A 189 12.37 -15.29 -9.92
CA LEU A 189 13.56 -16.08 -10.26
C LEU A 189 13.39 -16.86 -11.57
N ALA A 190 12.23 -17.50 -11.78
CA ALA A 190 11.95 -18.23 -13.00
C ALA A 190 11.91 -17.31 -14.24
N GLU A 191 11.30 -16.13 -14.11
CA GLU A 191 11.22 -15.16 -15.18
C GLU A 191 12.57 -14.47 -15.44
N ALA A 192 13.38 -14.21 -14.41
CA ALA A 192 14.74 -13.69 -14.57
C ALA A 192 15.63 -14.63 -15.39
N ASP A 193 15.62 -15.94 -15.07
CA ASP A 193 16.38 -16.95 -15.84
C ASP A 193 15.88 -17.02 -17.29
N ARG A 194 14.58 -16.97 -17.52
CA ARG A 194 13.99 -16.96 -18.86
C ARG A 194 14.44 -15.72 -19.67
N LEU A 195 14.32 -14.52 -19.11
CA LEU A 195 14.69 -13.27 -19.79
C LEU A 195 16.19 -13.20 -20.11
N ARG A 196 17.05 -13.68 -19.18
CA ARG A 196 18.50 -13.80 -19.48
C ARG A 196 18.76 -14.78 -20.62
N SER A 197 18.02 -15.90 -20.66
CA SER A 197 18.14 -16.87 -21.77
C SER A 197 17.65 -16.31 -23.10
N GLU A 198 16.75 -15.33 -23.07
CA GLU A 198 16.25 -14.58 -24.24
C GLU A 198 17.15 -13.40 -24.61
N GLY A 199 18.19 -13.12 -23.84
CA GLY A 199 19.23 -12.14 -24.17
C GLY A 199 19.09 -10.81 -23.42
N ALA A 200 18.44 -10.78 -22.28
CA ALA A 200 18.46 -9.61 -21.41
C ALA A 200 19.87 -9.38 -20.81
N ASP A 201 20.36 -8.17 -20.94
CA ASP A 201 21.62 -7.71 -20.33
C ASP A 201 21.41 -7.34 -18.87
N MET A 202 20.25 -6.75 -18.55
CA MET A 202 19.86 -6.32 -17.22
C MET A 202 18.47 -6.87 -16.87
N ILE A 203 18.29 -7.31 -15.63
CA ILE A 203 16.99 -7.74 -15.08
C ILE A 203 16.50 -6.74 -14.04
N VAL A 204 15.32 -6.20 -14.28
CA VAL A 204 14.62 -5.29 -13.38
C VAL A 204 13.36 -6.00 -12.86
N ALA A 205 13.23 -6.13 -11.56
CA ALA A 205 11.96 -6.48 -10.92
C ALA A 205 11.26 -5.19 -10.48
N VAL A 206 10.03 -4.97 -10.94
CA VAL A 206 9.11 -3.99 -10.36
C VAL A 206 8.18 -4.79 -9.48
N ALA A 207 8.29 -4.63 -8.15
CA ALA A 207 7.65 -5.49 -7.18
C ALA A 207 6.84 -4.65 -6.19
N HIS A 208 5.74 -5.22 -5.70
CA HIS A 208 5.07 -4.75 -4.50
C HIS A 208 5.22 -5.87 -3.47
N ALA A 209 6.13 -5.68 -2.51
CA ALA A 209 6.52 -6.77 -1.63
C ALA A 209 7.03 -6.23 -0.28
N ASN A 210 6.66 -6.93 0.80
CA ASN A 210 7.16 -6.58 2.11
C ASN A 210 8.68 -6.76 2.24
N ILE A 211 9.28 -6.09 3.23
CA ILE A 211 10.74 -6.06 3.46
C ILE A 211 11.39 -7.45 3.55
N ALA A 212 10.66 -8.48 3.98
CA ALA A 212 11.23 -9.82 4.10
C ALA A 212 11.41 -10.47 2.72
N VAL A 213 10.41 -10.35 1.84
CA VAL A 213 10.46 -10.82 0.44
C VAL A 213 11.49 -10.01 -0.34
N ASP A 214 11.50 -8.70 -0.19
CA ASP A 214 12.50 -7.81 -0.79
C ASP A 214 13.93 -8.21 -0.42
N ALA A 215 14.18 -8.48 0.87
CA ALA A 215 15.48 -8.92 1.34
C ALA A 215 15.88 -10.31 0.77
N GLU A 216 14.91 -11.22 0.61
CA GLU A 216 15.16 -12.50 -0.03
C GLU A 216 15.50 -12.31 -1.51
N MET A 217 14.72 -11.53 -2.28
CA MET A 217 14.99 -11.20 -3.68
C MET A 217 16.37 -10.57 -3.86
N TYR A 218 16.70 -9.55 -3.04
CA TYR A 218 18.00 -8.87 -3.06
C TYR A 218 19.17 -9.84 -2.80
N ASN A 219 19.03 -10.75 -1.84
CA ASN A 219 20.09 -11.68 -1.46
C ASN A 219 20.35 -12.79 -2.49
N THR A 220 19.44 -13.04 -3.43
CA THR A 220 19.67 -13.99 -4.51
C THR A 220 20.76 -13.54 -5.47
N GLY A 221 20.84 -12.21 -5.73
CA GLY A 221 21.72 -11.62 -6.72
C GLY A 221 21.33 -11.95 -8.17
N GLU A 222 20.11 -12.45 -8.40
CA GLU A 222 19.59 -12.77 -9.74
C GLU A 222 18.90 -11.58 -10.42
N PHE A 223 18.55 -10.55 -9.63
CA PHE A 223 18.03 -9.27 -10.10
C PHE A 223 19.14 -8.22 -10.05
N ASP A 224 19.24 -7.37 -11.06
CA ASP A 224 20.19 -6.26 -11.08
C ASP A 224 19.60 -5.03 -10.38
N LEU A 225 18.29 -4.78 -10.59
CA LEU A 225 17.54 -3.70 -9.96
C LEU A 225 16.18 -4.21 -9.48
N ILE A 226 15.84 -3.90 -8.24
CA ILE A 226 14.51 -4.14 -7.64
C ILE A 226 13.92 -2.77 -7.31
N LEU A 227 12.76 -2.46 -7.90
CA LEU A 227 11.93 -1.30 -7.64
C LEU A 227 10.72 -1.77 -6.84
N SER A 228 10.64 -1.45 -5.56
CA SER A 228 9.65 -2.01 -4.63
C SER A 228 8.70 -0.98 -4.04
N GLY A 229 7.66 -1.45 -3.34
CA GLY A 229 6.68 -0.74 -2.53
C GLY A 229 6.18 -1.63 -1.38
N ASP A 230 5.08 -1.30 -0.71
CA ASP A 230 4.39 -1.97 0.42
C ASP A 230 4.78 -1.45 1.81
N ASP A 231 6.07 -1.19 2.08
CA ASP A 231 6.53 -0.84 3.44
C ASP A 231 6.50 0.67 3.74
N HIS A 232 6.28 1.52 2.74
CA HIS A 232 6.28 2.99 2.82
C HIS A 232 7.63 3.60 3.24
N ASP A 233 8.71 2.86 3.13
CA ASP A 233 10.05 3.32 3.53
C ASP A 233 10.78 4.00 2.37
N LEU A 234 11.52 5.08 2.64
CA LEU A 234 12.55 5.53 1.72
C LEU A 234 13.79 4.64 1.90
N ARG A 235 13.92 3.64 1.04
CA ARG A 235 14.97 2.62 1.15
C ARG A 235 15.87 2.60 -0.08
N LEU A 236 17.16 2.47 0.14
CA LEU A 236 18.14 2.25 -0.90
C LEU A 236 19.21 1.29 -0.39
N MET A 237 19.33 0.16 -1.03
CA MET A 237 20.39 -0.83 -0.78
C MET A 237 21.15 -1.08 -2.08
N TYR A 238 22.49 -1.13 -2.01
CA TYR A 238 23.33 -1.42 -3.17
C TYR A 238 24.65 -2.06 -2.71
N ASP A 239 24.95 -3.23 -3.22
CA ASP A 239 26.17 -3.98 -2.87
C ASP A 239 27.30 -3.89 -3.92
N GLY A 240 27.07 -3.13 -4.98
CA GLY A 240 27.97 -3.01 -6.14
C GLY A 240 27.55 -3.89 -7.33
N ARG A 241 26.48 -4.68 -7.19
CA ARG A 241 25.88 -5.52 -8.23
C ARG A 241 24.36 -5.35 -8.26
N THR A 242 23.68 -5.71 -7.19
CA THR A 242 22.21 -5.61 -7.06
C THR A 242 21.83 -4.32 -6.35
N ALA A 243 20.81 -3.63 -6.85
CA ALA A 243 20.18 -2.50 -6.19
C ALA A 243 18.73 -2.84 -5.81
N LEU A 244 18.30 -2.40 -4.61
CA LEU A 244 16.92 -2.39 -4.15
C LEU A 244 16.55 -0.97 -3.77
N VAL A 245 15.44 -0.47 -4.30
CA VAL A 245 14.94 0.89 -4.08
C VAL A 245 13.46 0.86 -3.79
N GLU A 246 13.04 1.59 -2.75
CA GLU A 246 11.66 1.93 -2.42
C GLU A 246 11.58 3.44 -2.18
N SER A 247 10.48 4.08 -2.60
CA SER A 247 10.43 5.54 -2.74
C SER A 247 9.49 6.23 -1.74
N SER A 248 9.43 5.73 -0.49
CA SER A 248 8.49 6.22 0.53
C SER A 248 7.03 5.98 0.08
N GLU A 249 6.12 6.88 0.43
CA GLU A 249 4.71 6.84 0.07
C GLU A 249 4.26 8.18 -0.48
N GLU A 250 3.05 8.26 -1.07
CA GLU A 250 2.34 9.49 -1.46
C GLU A 250 3.15 10.44 -2.36
N ALA A 251 4.13 9.91 -3.10
CA ALA A 251 5.10 10.71 -3.86
C ALA A 251 5.82 11.78 -3.00
N GLU A 252 6.02 11.54 -1.70
CA GLU A 252 6.89 12.37 -0.85
C GLU A 252 8.31 12.41 -1.41
N TYR A 253 8.73 11.29 -1.96
CA TYR A 253 9.91 11.15 -2.79
C TYR A 253 9.55 10.52 -4.13
N VAL A 254 10.25 10.92 -5.17
CA VAL A 254 10.30 10.23 -6.46
C VAL A 254 11.76 9.86 -6.67
N THR A 255 12.07 8.58 -6.75
CA THR A 255 13.47 8.17 -6.85
C THR A 255 13.85 7.90 -8.31
N ALA A 256 14.85 8.63 -8.79
CA ALA A 256 15.47 8.38 -10.07
C ALA A 256 16.67 7.46 -9.90
N ILE A 257 16.74 6.43 -10.72
CA ILE A 257 17.86 5.48 -10.80
C ILE A 257 18.45 5.61 -12.20
N ASP A 258 19.59 6.29 -12.29
CA ASP A 258 20.29 6.49 -13.54
C ASP A 258 21.21 5.28 -13.79
N VAL A 259 20.99 4.60 -14.91
CA VAL A 259 21.76 3.45 -15.39
C VAL A 259 22.61 3.91 -16.55
N THR A 260 23.92 3.76 -16.47
CA THR A 260 24.84 3.95 -17.59
C THR A 260 25.39 2.59 -17.99
N ALA A 261 24.98 2.08 -19.16
CA ALA A 261 25.47 0.84 -19.75
C ALA A 261 26.58 1.11 -20.76
N THR A 262 27.62 0.27 -20.73
CA THR A 262 28.70 0.25 -21.70
C THR A 262 28.66 -1.09 -22.46
N ILE A 263 28.44 -1.03 -23.75
CA ILE A 263 28.37 -2.19 -24.64
C ILE A 263 29.64 -2.25 -25.45
N GLU A 264 30.41 -3.30 -25.28
CA GLU A 264 31.65 -3.57 -26.03
C GLU A 264 31.41 -4.73 -27.01
N VAL A 265 31.73 -4.49 -28.29
CA VAL A 265 31.61 -5.52 -29.34
C VAL A 265 32.96 -5.72 -30.02
N GLU A 266 33.48 -6.93 -29.93
CA GLU A 266 34.71 -7.35 -30.64
C GLU A 266 34.43 -8.61 -31.49
N GLY A 267 34.14 -8.45 -32.74
CA GLY A 267 33.78 -9.56 -33.66
C GLY A 267 32.41 -10.14 -33.30
N ASP A 268 32.35 -11.39 -32.86
CA ASP A 268 31.14 -12.07 -32.45
C ASP A 268 30.91 -11.97 -30.90
N ASP A 269 31.91 -11.47 -30.16
CA ASP A 269 31.82 -11.32 -28.73
C ASP A 269 31.18 -9.97 -28.36
N ARG A 270 30.22 -10.00 -27.44
CA ARG A 270 29.50 -8.83 -26.92
C ARG A 270 29.53 -8.90 -25.39
N ASP A 271 30.02 -7.84 -24.79
CA ASP A 271 30.10 -7.68 -23.34
C ASP A 271 29.34 -6.41 -22.91
N VAL A 272 28.65 -6.45 -21.79
CA VAL A 272 27.85 -5.34 -21.29
C VAL A 272 28.09 -5.17 -19.80
N ASP A 273 28.63 -4.01 -19.47
CA ASP A 273 28.76 -3.56 -18.08
C ASP A 273 27.81 -2.37 -17.85
N PHE A 274 27.27 -2.23 -16.63
CA PHE A 274 26.46 -1.06 -16.28
C PHE A 274 26.70 -0.62 -14.83
N THR A 275 26.42 0.65 -14.58
CA THR A 275 26.56 1.28 -13.26
C THR A 275 25.32 2.05 -12.90
N PHE A 276 25.07 2.21 -11.59
CA PHE A 276 23.92 2.94 -11.05
C PHE A 276 24.35 4.24 -10.38
N ALA A 277 23.50 5.29 -10.55
CA ALA A 277 23.50 6.43 -9.67
C ALA A 277 22.06 6.67 -9.18
N PHE A 278 21.91 7.04 -7.90
CA PHE A 278 20.60 7.12 -7.26
C PHE A 278 20.32 8.56 -6.84
N ARG A 279 19.12 9.05 -7.17
CA ARG A 279 18.66 10.41 -6.86
C ARG A 279 17.27 10.36 -6.22
N PRO A 280 17.16 10.10 -4.89
CA PRO A 280 15.88 10.28 -4.20
C PRO A 280 15.55 11.77 -4.17
N MET A 281 14.51 12.17 -4.88
CA MET A 281 14.09 13.56 -5.04
C MET A 281 12.92 13.84 -4.11
N SER A 282 13.15 14.64 -3.07
CA SER A 282 12.07 15.11 -2.20
C SER A 282 11.21 16.13 -2.93
N THR A 283 9.90 15.97 -2.85
CA THR A 283 8.93 16.91 -3.43
C THR A 283 8.56 18.06 -2.50
N LEU A 284 9.17 18.10 -1.29
CA LEU A 284 8.90 19.13 -0.28
C LEU A 284 9.15 20.54 -0.83
N GLY A 285 8.11 21.38 -0.80
CA GLY A 285 8.16 22.77 -1.25
C GLY A 285 8.32 22.94 -2.77
N MET A 286 8.17 21.88 -3.57
CA MET A 286 8.16 21.97 -5.03
C MET A 286 6.83 22.56 -5.53
N GLU A 287 6.90 23.34 -6.59
CA GLU A 287 5.70 23.73 -7.35
C GLU A 287 5.22 22.52 -8.17
N GLY A 288 3.92 22.22 -8.14
CA GLY A 288 3.31 21.15 -8.91
C GLY A 288 3.04 21.55 -10.37
N ASN A 289 2.79 20.56 -11.23
CA ASN A 289 2.24 20.79 -12.56
C ASN A 289 0.87 21.48 -12.44
N ALA A 290 0.69 22.61 -13.12
CA ALA A 290 -0.48 23.47 -12.96
C ALA A 290 -1.79 22.84 -13.48
N GLU A 291 -1.72 21.99 -14.50
CA GLU A 291 -2.89 21.31 -15.08
C GLU A 291 -3.38 20.22 -14.12
N VAL A 292 -2.47 19.40 -13.60
CA VAL A 292 -2.78 18.37 -12.59
C VAL A 292 -3.26 19.01 -11.29
N ALA A 293 -2.62 20.11 -10.83
CA ALA A 293 -3.06 20.82 -9.63
C ALA A 293 -4.50 21.35 -9.78
N ALA A 294 -4.87 21.90 -10.93
CA ALA A 294 -6.24 22.36 -11.17
C ALA A 294 -7.26 21.18 -11.12
N ARG A 295 -6.87 20.00 -11.64
CA ARG A 295 -7.73 18.82 -11.56
C ARG A 295 -7.86 18.29 -10.13
N VAL A 296 -6.78 18.28 -9.35
CA VAL A 296 -6.78 17.95 -7.93
C VAL A 296 -7.72 18.89 -7.14
N ASP A 297 -7.70 20.19 -7.43
CA ASP A 297 -8.62 21.16 -6.82
C ASP A 297 -10.10 20.82 -7.15
N GLU A 298 -10.41 20.47 -8.41
CA GLU A 298 -11.76 20.05 -8.81
C GLU A 298 -12.21 18.76 -8.09
N LEU A 299 -11.31 17.78 -7.93
CA LEU A 299 -11.57 16.54 -7.21
C LEU A 299 -11.81 16.79 -5.71
N ASN A 300 -11.07 17.72 -5.11
CA ASN A 300 -11.30 18.15 -3.73
C ASN A 300 -12.65 18.85 -3.56
N GLU A 301 -13.09 19.68 -4.52
CA GLU A 301 -14.42 20.29 -4.50
C GLU A 301 -15.53 19.22 -4.62
N LEU A 302 -15.32 18.18 -5.44
CA LEU A 302 -16.22 17.04 -5.55
C LEU A 302 -16.30 16.27 -4.22
N LEU A 303 -15.14 15.96 -3.63
CA LEU A 303 -15.06 15.31 -2.32
C LEU A 303 -15.78 16.11 -1.24
N ASP A 304 -15.57 17.43 -1.20
CA ASP A 304 -16.26 18.32 -0.26
C ASP A 304 -17.80 18.24 -0.42
N THR A 305 -18.28 18.20 -1.66
CA THR A 305 -19.71 18.05 -1.95
C THR A 305 -20.25 16.70 -1.47
N GLU A 306 -19.51 15.60 -1.70
CA GLU A 306 -19.89 14.27 -1.26
C GLU A 306 -19.83 14.12 0.27
N LEU A 307 -18.89 14.78 0.92
CA LEU A 307 -18.76 14.78 2.37
C LEU A 307 -19.88 15.55 3.07
N ASP A 308 -20.47 16.57 2.46
CA ASP A 308 -21.54 17.38 3.04
C ASP A 308 -22.93 16.76 2.90
N VAL A 309 -23.04 15.55 2.35
CA VAL A 309 -24.32 14.82 2.28
C VAL A 309 -24.82 14.47 3.67
N THR A 310 -26.02 14.97 4.00
CA THR A 310 -26.72 14.67 5.26
C THR A 310 -27.12 13.19 5.34
N LEU A 311 -26.77 12.54 6.44
CA LEU A 311 -27.11 11.14 6.73
C LEU A 311 -28.36 11.03 7.60
N GLY A 312 -28.51 11.94 8.58
CA GLY A 312 -29.62 11.96 9.52
C GLY A 312 -29.60 13.21 10.38
N THR A 313 -30.64 13.39 11.21
CA THR A 313 -30.76 14.55 12.12
C THR A 313 -30.89 14.08 13.54
N ILE A 314 -30.08 14.63 14.46
CA ILE A 314 -30.16 14.30 15.88
C ILE A 314 -31.16 15.21 16.61
N THR A 315 -31.93 14.64 17.53
CA THR A 315 -32.89 15.39 18.36
C THR A 315 -32.44 15.53 19.84
N ALA A 316 -31.29 14.93 20.18
CA ALA A 316 -30.64 15.07 21.49
C ALA A 316 -29.13 15.24 21.26
N GLU A 317 -28.39 15.62 22.30
CA GLU A 317 -26.95 15.83 22.27
C GLU A 317 -26.20 14.55 21.91
N LEU A 318 -25.21 14.67 20.98
CA LEU A 318 -24.32 13.61 20.61
C LEU A 318 -22.88 14.01 20.99
N ASP A 319 -22.30 13.34 22.00
CA ASP A 319 -21.04 13.70 22.62
C ASP A 319 -19.92 12.75 22.17
N SER A 320 -18.90 13.29 21.51
CA SER A 320 -17.68 12.58 21.11
C SER A 320 -16.43 13.10 21.81
N ARG A 321 -16.56 13.98 22.82
CA ARG A 321 -15.40 14.54 23.47
C ARG A 321 -14.46 13.46 24.01
N ARG A 322 -13.18 13.65 23.75
CA ARG A 322 -12.12 12.72 24.19
C ARG A 322 -12.22 12.35 25.65
N ALA A 323 -12.52 13.34 26.51
CA ALA A 323 -12.70 13.11 27.94
C ALA A 323 -13.90 12.21 28.25
N THR A 324 -14.94 12.20 27.42
CA THR A 324 -16.13 11.37 27.58
C THR A 324 -15.89 9.96 27.01
N VAL A 325 -15.54 9.86 25.71
CA VAL A 325 -15.42 8.56 25.01
C VAL A 325 -14.31 7.66 25.58
N ARG A 326 -13.39 8.21 26.37
CA ARG A 326 -12.27 7.48 26.98
C ARG A 326 -12.38 7.24 28.47
N THR A 327 -13.50 7.64 29.09
CA THR A 327 -13.66 7.49 30.55
C THR A 327 -15.05 7.04 30.99
N GLN A 328 -16.03 7.05 30.12
CA GLN A 328 -17.42 6.66 30.44
C GLN A 328 -18.18 6.31 29.15
N GLU A 329 -19.42 5.81 29.32
CA GLU A 329 -20.36 5.66 28.21
C GLU A 329 -20.56 7.00 27.50
N ALA A 330 -20.51 6.99 26.16
CA ALA A 330 -20.70 8.18 25.33
C ALA A 330 -21.75 7.93 24.26
N THR A 331 -22.58 8.95 23.97
CA THR A 331 -23.62 8.81 22.93
C THR A 331 -23.04 8.55 21.55
N MET A 332 -21.89 9.15 21.19
CA MET A 332 -21.17 8.82 19.96
C MET A 332 -20.61 7.39 20.02
N GLY A 333 -20.06 6.96 21.16
CA GLY A 333 -19.58 5.60 21.34
C GLY A 333 -20.67 4.55 21.15
N ASN A 334 -21.87 4.82 21.70
CA ASN A 334 -23.04 3.97 21.50
C ASN A 334 -23.44 3.89 20.02
N LEU A 335 -23.49 5.03 19.31
CA LEU A 335 -23.84 5.10 17.89
C LEU A 335 -22.87 4.30 17.02
N VAL A 336 -21.58 4.45 17.25
CA VAL A 336 -20.52 3.72 16.52
C VAL A 336 -20.63 2.21 16.77
N ALA A 337 -20.68 1.80 18.05
CA ALA A 337 -20.75 0.38 18.39
C ALA A 337 -22.06 -0.28 17.89
N ASP A 338 -23.18 0.44 17.88
CA ASP A 338 -24.45 -0.05 17.32
C ASP A 338 -24.34 -0.25 15.81
N GLY A 339 -23.74 0.70 15.09
CA GLY A 339 -23.50 0.61 13.66
C GLY A 339 -22.63 -0.58 13.29
N MET A 340 -21.50 -0.75 14.00
CA MET A 340 -20.60 -1.88 13.80
C MET A 340 -21.30 -3.23 14.02
N ARG A 341 -21.96 -3.38 15.16
CA ARG A 341 -22.69 -4.61 15.51
C ARG A 341 -23.78 -4.96 14.50
N ALA A 342 -24.55 -3.97 14.08
CA ALA A 342 -25.65 -4.16 13.14
C ALA A 342 -25.16 -4.55 11.74
N ALA A 343 -24.03 -4.02 11.30
CA ALA A 343 -23.50 -4.24 9.96
C ALA A 343 -23.05 -5.70 9.74
N VAL A 344 -22.44 -6.32 10.74
CA VAL A 344 -21.95 -7.72 10.66
C VAL A 344 -22.86 -8.72 11.35
N GLY A 345 -23.91 -8.27 12.05
CA GLY A 345 -24.88 -9.15 12.72
C GLY A 345 -24.31 -9.86 13.95
N ALA A 346 -23.32 -9.27 14.63
CA ALA A 346 -22.67 -9.86 15.81
C ALA A 346 -23.57 -9.84 17.04
N ASP A 347 -23.28 -10.72 18.03
CA ASP A 347 -23.95 -10.73 19.34
C ASP A 347 -23.66 -9.43 20.11
N ILE A 348 -22.39 -9.02 20.11
CA ILE A 348 -21.90 -7.81 20.78
C ILE A 348 -20.93 -7.01 19.89
N ALA A 349 -20.70 -5.75 20.24
CA ALA A 349 -19.59 -4.98 19.70
C ALA A 349 -18.74 -4.37 20.79
N ILE A 350 -17.44 -4.31 20.57
CA ILE A 350 -16.47 -3.62 21.42
C ILE A 350 -15.56 -2.80 20.53
N THR A 351 -15.58 -1.48 20.68
CA THR A 351 -14.67 -0.57 19.99
C THR A 351 -13.94 0.32 21.01
N ASN A 352 -12.75 0.77 20.66
CA ASN A 352 -11.96 1.62 21.56
C ASN A 352 -12.31 3.10 21.41
N GLY A 353 -12.44 3.80 22.52
CA GLY A 353 -12.66 5.25 22.54
C GLY A 353 -11.51 6.05 21.91
N GLY A 354 -10.35 5.41 21.72
CA GLY A 354 -9.21 5.94 20.97
C GLY A 354 -9.47 6.12 19.49
N GLY A 355 -10.35 5.33 18.91
CA GLY A 355 -10.76 5.41 17.49
C GLY A 355 -11.67 6.60 17.20
N ILE A 356 -12.32 7.21 18.21
CA ILE A 356 -13.26 8.34 18.07
C ILE A 356 -12.51 9.65 18.28
N ARG A 357 -12.51 10.58 17.30
CA ARG A 357 -11.48 11.63 17.20
C ARG A 357 -11.95 13.07 17.05
N ALA A 358 -13.20 13.38 16.69
CA ALA A 358 -13.63 14.77 16.44
C ALA A 358 -13.62 15.67 17.69
N ASP A 359 -13.68 15.08 18.89
CA ASP A 359 -13.55 15.77 20.19
C ASP A 359 -14.54 16.94 20.36
N LYS A 360 -15.82 16.73 20.02
CA LYS A 360 -16.85 17.78 20.04
C LYS A 360 -18.20 17.29 20.56
N VAL A 361 -19.11 18.22 20.72
CA VAL A 361 -20.53 17.97 20.99
C VAL A 361 -21.36 18.49 19.82
N TYR A 362 -22.25 17.65 19.33
CA TYR A 362 -23.27 18.05 18.36
C TYR A 362 -24.57 18.35 19.07
N GLU A 363 -25.08 19.55 18.86
CA GLU A 363 -26.30 20.04 19.51
C GLU A 363 -27.57 19.43 18.90
N PRO A 364 -28.66 19.29 19.65
CA PRO A 364 -29.95 18.87 19.10
C PRO A 364 -30.38 19.71 17.88
N GLY A 365 -30.81 19.05 16.82
CA GLY A 365 -31.16 19.67 15.54
C GLY A 365 -30.01 19.69 14.53
N THR A 366 -28.82 19.21 14.89
CA THR A 366 -27.71 19.09 13.96
C THR A 366 -28.01 18.00 12.91
N GLU A 367 -27.81 18.33 11.66
CA GLU A 367 -27.72 17.37 10.57
C GLU A 367 -26.34 16.73 10.58
N ILE A 368 -26.28 15.41 10.77
CA ILE A 368 -25.04 14.64 10.74
C ILE A 368 -24.72 14.31 9.29
N THR A 369 -23.53 14.70 8.84
CA THR A 369 -23.03 14.49 7.49
C THR A 369 -22.05 13.34 7.40
N ARG A 370 -21.67 12.93 6.18
CA ARG A 370 -20.56 11.98 5.97
C ARG A 370 -19.25 12.54 6.54
N ARG A 371 -18.99 13.85 6.36
CA ARG A 371 -17.82 14.55 6.94
C ARG A 371 -17.74 14.40 8.45
N ASP A 372 -18.89 14.51 9.13
CA ASP A 372 -18.91 14.35 10.59
C ASP A 372 -18.48 12.93 11.00
N ILE A 373 -19.02 11.90 10.35
CA ILE A 373 -18.65 10.50 10.66
C ILE A 373 -17.18 10.23 10.34
N LEU A 374 -16.66 10.72 9.21
CA LEU A 374 -15.25 10.55 8.87
C LEU A 374 -14.32 11.35 9.79
N SER A 375 -14.77 12.51 10.29
CA SER A 375 -14.02 13.26 11.31
C SER A 375 -13.98 12.52 12.65
N GLU A 376 -15.02 11.74 12.97
CA GLU A 376 -15.05 10.88 14.17
C GLU A 376 -14.19 9.62 13.99
N LEU A 377 -14.12 9.05 12.79
CA LEU A 377 -13.48 7.77 12.46
C LEU A 377 -12.46 7.93 11.31
N PRO A 378 -11.36 8.67 11.53
CA PRO A 378 -10.47 9.09 10.42
C PRO A 378 -9.42 8.05 10.00
N PHE A 379 -9.32 6.89 10.69
CA PHE A 379 -8.18 5.98 10.51
C PHE A 379 -8.36 4.94 9.40
N GLY A 380 -9.47 4.93 8.68
CA GLY A 380 -9.72 3.92 7.66
C GLY A 380 -9.91 2.49 8.19
N ASN A 381 -10.10 2.32 9.51
CA ASN A 381 -10.29 0.99 10.08
C ASN A 381 -11.48 0.25 9.47
N VAL A 382 -11.33 -1.06 9.27
CA VAL A 382 -12.39 -1.96 8.84
C VAL A 382 -13.10 -2.64 10.02
N ASN A 383 -14.35 -3.03 9.82
CA ASN A 383 -15.22 -3.62 10.85
C ASN A 383 -15.22 -5.15 10.73
N ILE A 384 -14.37 -5.81 11.50
CA ILE A 384 -14.25 -7.26 11.52
C ILE A 384 -15.19 -7.93 12.53
N MET A 385 -15.46 -9.22 12.37
CA MET A 385 -16.17 -10.03 13.35
C MET A 385 -15.31 -11.22 13.78
N ILE A 386 -15.11 -11.34 15.11
CA ILE A 386 -14.30 -12.40 15.73
C ILE A 386 -15.15 -13.27 16.65
N GLU A 387 -14.69 -14.46 16.95
CA GLU A 387 -15.28 -15.32 17.98
C GLU A 387 -14.44 -15.27 19.25
N LEU A 388 -15.08 -14.95 20.38
CA LEU A 388 -14.45 -14.94 21.71
C LEU A 388 -15.24 -15.82 22.67
N THR A 389 -14.53 -16.50 23.54
CA THR A 389 -15.15 -17.08 24.74
C THR A 389 -15.56 -15.95 25.72
N GLY A 390 -16.55 -16.20 26.58
CA GLY A 390 -16.92 -15.22 27.58
C GLY A 390 -15.76 -14.84 28.53
N ALA A 391 -14.80 -15.76 28.75
CA ALA A 391 -13.58 -15.46 29.50
C ALA A 391 -12.70 -14.43 28.77
N GLU A 392 -12.56 -14.50 27.45
CA GLU A 392 -11.82 -13.54 26.63
C GLU A 392 -12.57 -12.20 26.53
N VAL A 393 -13.91 -12.23 26.44
CA VAL A 393 -14.72 -11.00 26.52
C VAL A 393 -14.47 -10.29 27.86
N LEU A 394 -14.48 -11.03 28.98
CA LEU A 394 -14.18 -10.46 30.28
C LEU A 394 -12.75 -9.86 30.33
N ALA A 395 -11.76 -10.58 29.81
CA ALA A 395 -10.39 -10.10 29.75
C ALA A 395 -10.25 -8.84 28.89
N ALA A 396 -10.99 -8.74 27.78
CA ALA A 396 -11.04 -7.55 26.94
C ALA A 396 -11.60 -6.33 27.69
N LEU A 397 -12.69 -6.52 28.42
CA LEU A 397 -13.28 -5.46 29.23
C LEU A 397 -12.34 -5.03 30.37
N GLU A 398 -11.68 -5.96 31.05
CA GLU A 398 -10.66 -5.64 32.06
C GLU A 398 -9.48 -4.85 31.48
N ASN A 399 -8.99 -5.21 30.27
CA ASN A 399 -8.00 -4.40 29.56
C ASN A 399 -8.52 -3.00 29.27
N GLY A 400 -9.77 -2.88 28.79
CA GLY A 400 -10.39 -1.60 28.47
C GLY A 400 -10.49 -0.65 29.66
N PHE A 401 -10.85 -1.17 30.84
CA PHE A 401 -10.95 -0.37 32.09
C PHE A 401 -9.62 -0.22 32.82
N SER A 402 -8.52 -0.83 32.37
CA SER A 402 -7.25 -0.87 33.12
C SER A 402 -6.58 0.50 33.29
N ARG A 403 -6.89 1.49 32.43
CA ARG A 403 -6.24 2.81 32.41
C ARG A 403 -7.23 3.97 32.20
N VAL A 404 -8.39 3.90 32.85
CA VAL A 404 -9.43 4.95 32.78
C VAL A 404 -8.91 6.29 33.31
N GLU A 405 -8.10 6.24 34.37
CA GLU A 405 -7.53 7.42 35.02
C GLU A 405 -6.58 8.21 34.13
N ASP A 406 -5.97 7.54 33.14
CA ASP A 406 -5.06 8.13 32.16
C ASP A 406 -5.78 8.67 30.92
N VAL A 407 -7.11 8.59 30.83
CA VAL A 407 -7.91 8.95 29.66
C VAL A 407 -7.42 8.18 28.42
N SER A 408 -7.07 6.90 28.64
CA SER A 408 -6.45 6.03 27.62
C SER A 408 -7.42 5.67 26.50
N GLY A 409 -6.89 5.57 25.27
CA GLY A 409 -7.65 5.17 24.09
C GLY A 409 -8.32 3.82 24.20
N ARG A 410 -7.79 2.90 25.00
CA ARG A 410 -8.33 1.54 25.18
C ARG A 410 -9.72 1.46 25.85
N PHE A 411 -10.24 2.57 26.43
CA PHE A 411 -11.55 2.56 27.05
C PHE A 411 -12.63 2.06 26.07
N PRO A 412 -13.44 1.03 26.46
CA PRO A 412 -14.37 0.41 25.53
C PRO A 412 -15.64 1.25 25.36
N GLN A 413 -16.15 1.34 24.15
CA GLN A 413 -17.53 1.70 23.83
C GLN A 413 -18.19 0.43 23.28
N VAL A 414 -19.42 0.13 23.68
CA VAL A 414 -19.98 -1.22 23.50
C VAL A 414 -21.42 -1.21 22.96
N SER A 415 -21.81 -2.33 22.35
CA SER A 415 -23.19 -2.63 21.96
C SER A 415 -23.53 -4.10 22.24
N GLY A 416 -24.81 -4.38 22.57
CA GLY A 416 -25.29 -5.72 22.86
C GLY A 416 -24.94 -6.25 24.25
N LEU A 417 -24.26 -5.45 25.08
CA LEU A 417 -23.94 -5.81 26.46
C LEU A 417 -24.04 -4.63 27.43
N THR A 418 -24.21 -4.95 28.71
CA THR A 418 -24.22 -3.98 29.81
C THR A 418 -23.14 -4.36 30.83
N ILE A 419 -22.37 -3.37 31.32
CA ILE A 419 -21.19 -3.56 32.17
C ILE A 419 -21.30 -2.72 33.41
N GLU A 420 -21.02 -3.32 34.55
CA GLU A 420 -20.72 -2.59 35.78
C GLU A 420 -19.24 -2.80 36.15
N ALA A 421 -18.51 -1.72 36.36
CA ALA A 421 -17.10 -1.77 36.77
C ALA A 421 -16.82 -0.82 37.92
N ASP A 422 -15.93 -1.26 38.82
CA ASP A 422 -15.44 -0.50 39.97
C ASP A 422 -13.97 -0.12 39.72
N ILE A 423 -13.74 1.12 39.30
CA ILE A 423 -12.39 1.60 38.97
C ILE A 423 -11.55 1.94 40.22
N THR A 424 -12.11 1.83 41.44
CA THR A 424 -11.33 1.92 42.67
C THR A 424 -10.52 0.66 42.96
N ARG A 425 -10.81 -0.45 42.24
CA ARG A 425 -10.08 -1.70 42.32
C ARG A 425 -8.82 -1.69 41.45
N GLU A 426 -7.95 -2.65 41.73
CA GLU A 426 -6.76 -2.86 40.88
C GLU A 426 -7.12 -3.25 39.43
N PRO A 427 -6.36 -2.79 38.46
CA PRO A 427 -6.53 -3.24 37.06
C PRO A 427 -6.50 -4.78 36.93
N GLY A 428 -7.47 -5.35 36.24
CA GLY A 428 -7.67 -6.80 36.11
C GLY A 428 -8.69 -7.40 37.10
N ASP A 429 -9.28 -6.57 37.99
CA ASP A 429 -10.37 -6.96 38.93
C ASP A 429 -11.43 -5.84 39.00
N ARG A 430 -11.60 -5.07 37.91
CA ARG A 430 -12.50 -3.92 37.86
C ARG A 430 -13.91 -4.25 37.42
N VAL A 431 -14.08 -5.25 36.54
CA VAL A 431 -15.40 -5.64 36.04
C VAL A 431 -16.15 -6.45 37.08
N THR A 432 -17.28 -5.93 37.53
CA THR A 432 -18.09 -6.54 38.60
C THR A 432 -19.30 -7.28 38.05
N SER A 433 -19.84 -6.86 36.90
CA SER A 433 -20.99 -7.51 36.25
C SER A 433 -20.93 -7.29 34.76
N VAL A 434 -21.27 -8.32 33.95
CA VAL A 434 -21.48 -8.24 32.52
C VAL A 434 -22.75 -9.00 32.18
N ILE A 435 -23.66 -8.35 31.44
CA ILE A 435 -24.88 -8.93 30.91
C ILE A 435 -24.81 -8.84 29.38
N VAL A 436 -25.00 -9.94 28.67
CA VAL A 436 -25.08 -10.00 27.19
C VAL A 436 -26.53 -10.27 26.82
N GLY A 437 -27.15 -9.33 26.08
CA GLY A 437 -28.58 -9.35 25.86
C GLY A 437 -29.34 -9.27 27.19
N ASP A 438 -30.06 -10.35 27.55
CA ASP A 438 -30.86 -10.45 28.77
C ASP A 438 -30.25 -11.40 29.82
N ALA A 439 -29.03 -11.93 29.59
CA ALA A 439 -28.42 -12.95 30.44
C ALA A 439 -27.01 -12.57 30.94
N PRO A 440 -26.63 -12.99 32.18
CA PRO A 440 -25.25 -12.84 32.60
C PRO A 440 -24.27 -13.52 31.62
N LEU A 441 -23.10 -12.89 31.45
CA LEU A 441 -22.02 -13.44 30.62
C LEU A 441 -21.65 -14.86 31.10
N ASP A 442 -21.79 -15.85 30.20
CA ASP A 442 -21.27 -17.20 30.45
C ASP A 442 -19.84 -17.28 29.97
N ILE A 443 -18.89 -17.41 30.91
CA ILE A 443 -17.46 -17.45 30.61
C ILE A 443 -17.02 -18.60 29.69
N ASN A 444 -17.85 -19.65 29.54
CA ASN A 444 -17.57 -20.80 28.70
C ASN A 444 -18.33 -20.79 27.35
N ALA A 445 -19.27 -19.88 27.16
CA ALA A 445 -19.96 -19.71 25.89
C ALA A 445 -19.07 -18.94 24.90
N THR A 446 -19.32 -19.13 23.60
CA THR A 446 -18.70 -18.36 22.53
C THR A 446 -19.67 -17.28 22.07
N TYR A 447 -19.15 -16.08 21.85
CA TYR A 447 -19.86 -14.91 21.36
C TYR A 447 -19.20 -14.37 20.10
N THR A 448 -20.01 -13.94 19.15
CA THR A 448 -19.53 -13.17 18.01
C THR A 448 -19.38 -11.70 18.39
N VAL A 449 -18.22 -11.11 18.10
CA VAL A 449 -17.85 -9.76 18.53
C VAL A 449 -17.44 -8.93 17.33
N ALA A 450 -18.20 -7.85 17.06
CA ALA A 450 -17.77 -6.83 16.10
C ALA A 450 -16.70 -5.94 16.74
N THR A 451 -15.60 -5.73 16.06
CA THR A 451 -14.51 -4.84 16.48
C THR A 451 -13.79 -4.27 15.27
N ASN A 452 -12.89 -3.29 15.48
CA ASN A 452 -12.07 -2.79 14.38
C ASN A 452 -10.78 -3.63 14.21
N ASP A 453 -10.21 -3.62 13.02
CA ASP A 453 -8.99 -4.34 12.67
C ASP A 453 -7.78 -3.99 13.54
N PHE A 454 -7.60 -2.71 13.91
CA PHE A 454 -6.56 -2.28 14.83
C PHE A 454 -6.64 -3.02 16.18
N MET A 455 -7.84 -3.11 16.78
CA MET A 455 -8.04 -3.91 18.00
C MET A 455 -7.90 -5.40 17.71
N GLY A 456 -8.38 -5.84 16.55
CA GLY A 456 -8.24 -7.21 16.06
C GLY A 456 -6.79 -7.70 16.02
N ARG A 457 -5.86 -6.82 15.70
CA ARG A 457 -4.39 -7.11 15.73
C ARG A 457 -3.76 -6.94 17.12
N GLY A 458 -4.55 -6.69 18.17
CA GLY A 458 -4.06 -6.50 19.55
C GLY A 458 -3.78 -5.05 19.93
N GLY A 459 -4.16 -4.09 19.09
CA GLY A 459 -4.03 -2.66 19.35
C GLY A 459 -4.67 -2.25 20.67
N ASP A 460 -4.17 -1.17 21.29
CA ASP A 460 -4.59 -0.71 22.62
C ASP A 460 -4.51 -1.80 23.72
N GLY A 461 -3.73 -2.87 23.51
CA GLY A 461 -3.54 -3.96 24.45
C GLY A 461 -4.63 -5.04 24.44
N TYR A 462 -5.48 -5.08 23.42
CA TYR A 462 -6.48 -6.12 23.19
C TYR A 462 -5.87 -7.40 22.62
N THR A 463 -4.78 -7.88 23.22
CA THR A 463 -4.01 -9.04 22.75
C THR A 463 -4.83 -10.32 22.62
N MET A 464 -5.94 -10.47 23.39
CA MET A 464 -6.86 -11.60 23.28
C MET A 464 -7.65 -11.63 21.95
N PHE A 465 -7.65 -10.53 21.19
CA PHE A 465 -8.29 -10.49 19.87
C PHE A 465 -7.36 -10.96 18.74
N ALA A 466 -6.05 -10.90 18.94
CA ALA A 466 -5.07 -11.19 17.88
C ALA A 466 -5.15 -12.63 17.37
N GLU A 467 -5.33 -13.60 18.27
CA GLU A 467 -5.42 -15.02 17.94
C GLU A 467 -6.87 -15.53 17.81
N ALA A 468 -7.87 -14.63 17.92
CA ALA A 468 -9.27 -15.01 17.86
C ALA A 468 -9.67 -15.44 16.43
N PRO A 469 -10.50 -16.52 16.27
CA PRO A 469 -11.03 -16.90 14.98
C PRO A 469 -11.78 -15.73 14.30
N ARG A 470 -11.47 -15.45 13.04
CA ARG A 470 -12.12 -14.44 12.21
C ARG A 470 -13.37 -15.03 11.55
N VAL A 471 -14.56 -14.46 11.84
CA VAL A 471 -15.82 -14.77 11.15
C VAL A 471 -16.00 -13.85 9.95
N VAL A 472 -15.66 -12.57 10.10
CA VAL A 472 -15.47 -11.62 9.02
C VAL A 472 -14.01 -11.17 9.10
N ARG A 473 -13.23 -11.53 8.10
CA ARG A 473 -11.80 -11.24 8.02
C ARG A 473 -11.59 -9.79 7.58
N GLU A 474 -10.40 -9.26 7.75
CA GLU A 474 -10.05 -7.87 7.39
C GLU A 474 -10.29 -7.61 5.90
N GLU A 475 -9.93 -8.56 5.04
CA GLU A 475 -10.10 -8.50 3.59
C GLU A 475 -11.55 -8.56 3.11
N ASP A 476 -12.45 -9.18 3.89
CA ASP A 476 -13.90 -9.23 3.62
C ASP A 476 -14.66 -8.08 4.28
N ALA A 477 -13.98 -7.29 5.12
CA ALA A 477 -14.59 -6.29 5.96
C ALA A 477 -14.76 -4.96 5.22
N LYS A 478 -15.79 -4.21 5.62
CA LYS A 478 -16.04 -2.84 5.11
C LYS A 478 -15.44 -1.82 6.05
N LEU A 479 -15.14 -0.64 5.51
CA LEU A 479 -14.74 0.51 6.32
C LEU A 479 -15.76 0.72 7.45
N MET A 480 -15.29 0.73 8.69
CA MET A 480 -16.12 0.95 9.88
C MET A 480 -16.95 2.25 9.79
N ALA A 481 -16.36 3.31 9.22
CA ALA A 481 -17.06 4.57 8.98
C ALA A 481 -18.26 4.39 8.04
N ASN A 482 -18.15 3.57 7.00
CA ASN A 482 -19.26 3.30 6.06
C ASN A 482 -20.40 2.56 6.76
N ASP A 483 -20.11 1.59 7.61
CA ASP A 483 -21.13 0.87 8.38
C ASP A 483 -21.89 1.82 9.32
N VAL A 484 -21.17 2.73 9.99
CA VAL A 484 -21.78 3.76 10.83
C VAL A 484 -22.62 4.75 10.00
N MET A 485 -22.16 5.16 8.81
CA MET A 485 -22.92 6.01 7.91
C MET A 485 -24.24 5.34 7.45
N VAL A 486 -24.19 4.06 7.11
CA VAL A 486 -25.37 3.27 6.73
C VAL A 486 -26.34 3.19 7.91
N HIS A 487 -25.83 2.95 9.12
CA HIS A 487 -26.63 2.92 10.34
C HIS A 487 -27.32 4.24 10.61
N VAL A 488 -26.60 5.37 10.60
CA VAL A 488 -27.14 6.72 10.80
C VAL A 488 -28.23 7.05 9.75
N ARG A 489 -27.96 6.72 8.48
CA ARG A 489 -28.94 6.90 7.39
C ARG A 489 -30.22 6.09 7.62
N GLY A 490 -30.07 4.87 8.15
CA GLY A 490 -31.21 4.02 8.50
C GLY A 490 -32.06 4.56 9.65
N LEU A 491 -31.44 5.28 10.58
CA LEU A 491 -32.15 5.93 11.70
C LEU A 491 -32.91 7.17 11.25
N GLY A 492 -32.40 7.93 10.28
CA GLY A 492 -32.99 9.17 9.79
C GLY A 492 -32.98 10.27 10.85
N GLU A 493 -34.14 10.54 11.50
CA GLU A 493 -34.22 11.39 12.68
C GLU A 493 -34.14 10.52 13.95
N PHE A 494 -33.20 10.79 14.86
CA PHE A 494 -32.99 9.97 16.04
C PHE A 494 -32.55 10.79 17.26
N ALA A 495 -32.78 10.23 18.44
CA ALA A 495 -32.37 10.81 19.72
C ALA A 495 -31.21 9.99 20.30
N PRO A 496 -29.94 10.45 20.17
CA PRO A 496 -28.83 9.83 20.89
C PRO A 496 -29.13 9.77 22.39
N ALA A 497 -28.79 8.65 23.03
CA ALA A 497 -29.06 8.49 24.46
C ALA A 497 -27.97 7.66 25.13
N LEU A 498 -27.73 7.92 26.43
CA LEU A 498 -27.06 7.00 27.32
C LEU A 498 -28.12 6.02 27.85
N ASP A 499 -27.95 4.76 27.62
CA ASP A 499 -28.88 3.69 28.04
C ASP A 499 -28.31 2.81 29.17
N GLY A 500 -27.18 3.20 29.74
CA GLY A 500 -26.57 2.58 30.91
C GLY A 500 -25.76 1.34 30.58
N ARG A 501 -25.21 1.27 29.35
CA ARG A 501 -24.33 0.18 28.90
C ARG A 501 -23.07 0.06 29.75
N ILE A 502 -22.56 1.18 30.25
CA ILE A 502 -21.36 1.22 31.08
C ILE A 502 -21.62 2.03 32.35
N THR A 503 -21.66 1.34 33.47
CA THR A 503 -21.81 1.97 34.81
C THR A 503 -20.50 1.83 35.58
N LEU A 504 -19.91 2.96 35.99
CA LEU A 504 -18.64 3.00 36.72
C LEU A 504 -18.86 3.46 38.18
N THR A 505 -18.39 2.64 39.14
CA THR A 505 -18.13 3.08 40.51
C THR A 505 -16.76 3.75 40.55
N ARG A 506 -16.73 5.00 41.12
CA ARG A 506 -15.54 5.85 41.19
C ARG A 506 -15.19 6.21 42.60
#